data_5292265e64480c650fe7a3e4a3958fa6
#
_entry.id   5292265e64480c650fe7a3e4a3958fa6
#
_cell.length_a   1.000
_cell.length_b   1.000
_cell.length_c   1.000
_cell.angle_alpha   90.00
_cell.angle_beta   90.00
_cell.angle_gamma   90.00
#
_symmetry.space_group_name_H-M   'P 1'
#
loop_
_entity.id
_entity.type
_entity.pdbx_description
1 polymer ?
#
loop_
_entity_poly.entity_id
_entity_poly.type
_entity_poly.pdbx_seq_one_letter_code
_entity_poly.pdbx_strand_id
1 'polypeptide(L)'
;MSELQLSPEPPENPPMSGIVILGRFQPFHKGHELLITAAIEWRHENSPGSKIILAIGSSNRPETLRNPWSAEERRAMVEAWVESGEKLEEFQIVTIPDIDDPPNWVSHAERYHGGPGTLFTSDSETAELYGKNGWDVVNTPLEHRGKYEGWRVRETSRMMSTITDIGAVREVLGATIPLPVIDYLVRIDGLKRLAFLGEGGEPVG
;
A
#
# COMPACT_ATOMS: atom_id res chain seq x y z
N MET A 1 1.16 -12.96 24.61
CA MET A 1 1.29 -12.26 23.29
C MET A 1 1.54 -13.35 22.28
N SER A 2 0.65 -13.55 21.31
CA SER A 2 0.92 -14.49 20.21
C SER A 2 2.06 -13.89 19.39
N GLU A 3 3.13 -14.67 19.17
CA GLU A 3 4.19 -14.28 18.25
C GLU A 3 3.56 -14.04 16.86
N LEU A 4 3.95 -12.93 16.22
CA LEU A 4 3.52 -12.65 14.85
C LEU A 4 4.14 -13.69 13.93
N GLN A 5 3.29 -14.42 13.22
CA GLN A 5 3.79 -15.34 12.21
C GLN A 5 4.44 -14.53 11.07
N LEU A 6 5.71 -14.80 10.76
CA LEU A 6 6.43 -14.15 9.67
C LEU A 6 6.05 -14.82 8.33
N SER A 7 4.93 -14.41 7.78
CA SER A 7 4.42 -14.89 6.49
C SER A 7 4.06 -13.70 5.59
N PRO A 8 4.47 -13.71 4.32
CA PRO A 8 5.29 -14.76 3.67
C PRO A 8 6.75 -14.76 4.12
N GLU A 9 7.45 -15.84 3.84
CA GLU A 9 8.93 -15.86 3.95
C GLU A 9 9.56 -14.97 2.87
N PRO A 10 10.78 -14.45 3.10
CA PRO A 10 11.49 -13.70 2.07
C PRO A 10 11.70 -14.56 0.81
N PRO A 11 11.58 -13.97 -0.38
CA PRO A 11 11.89 -14.69 -1.61
C PRO A 11 13.37 -15.11 -1.65
N GLU A 12 13.68 -16.26 -2.22
CA GLU A 12 15.07 -16.72 -2.40
C GLU A 12 15.90 -15.71 -3.20
N ASN A 13 15.26 -15.05 -4.17
CA ASN A 13 15.87 -14.00 -4.99
C ASN A 13 15.04 -12.73 -4.86
N PRO A 14 15.35 -11.84 -3.91
CA PRO A 14 14.66 -10.57 -3.81
C PRO A 14 14.92 -9.71 -5.05
N PRO A 15 14.04 -8.73 -5.34
CA PRO A 15 14.29 -7.78 -6.41
C PRO A 15 15.68 -7.18 -6.34
N MET A 16 16.27 -6.91 -7.50
CA MET A 16 17.46 -6.06 -7.54
C MET A 16 17.09 -4.66 -7.06
N SER A 17 18.09 -3.94 -6.54
CA SER A 17 17.96 -2.55 -6.13
C SER A 17 17.15 -1.71 -7.12
N GLY A 18 16.17 -0.97 -6.63
CA GLY A 18 15.25 -0.18 -7.45
C GLY A 18 14.66 0.98 -6.66
N ILE A 19 13.53 1.49 -7.13
CA ILE A 19 12.76 2.53 -6.46
C ILE A 19 11.65 1.86 -5.66
N VAL A 20 11.76 1.91 -4.32
CA VAL A 20 10.81 1.28 -3.42
C VAL A 20 9.74 2.29 -2.98
N ILE A 21 8.48 1.90 -3.12
CA ILE A 21 7.33 2.59 -2.55
C ILE A 21 6.68 1.66 -1.53
N LEU A 22 6.81 2.02 -0.26
CA LEU A 22 6.27 1.23 0.84
C LEU A 22 4.91 1.77 1.28
N GLY A 23 3.93 0.88 1.43
CA GLY A 23 2.60 1.22 1.91
C GLY A 23 1.83 0.02 2.43
N ARG A 24 0.80 0.27 3.26
CA ARG A 24 -0.12 -0.80 3.68
C ARG A 24 -1.18 -1.11 2.63
N PHE A 25 -1.52 -0.13 1.79
CA PHE A 25 -2.55 -0.23 0.74
C PHE A 25 -3.89 -0.76 1.27
N GLN A 26 -4.38 -0.16 2.34
CA GLN A 26 -5.60 -0.55 3.06
C GLN A 26 -6.74 0.49 2.96
N PRO A 27 -7.46 0.57 1.78
CA PRO A 27 -7.19 -0.06 0.50
C PRO A 27 -6.15 0.71 -0.33
N PHE A 28 -5.83 0.23 -1.53
CA PHE A 28 -5.17 1.06 -2.52
C PHE A 28 -6.09 2.24 -2.89
N HIS A 29 -5.56 3.46 -2.84
CA HIS A 29 -6.34 4.69 -3.05
C HIS A 29 -5.57 5.72 -3.88
N LYS A 30 -6.24 6.78 -4.32
CA LYS A 30 -5.67 7.81 -5.21
C LYS A 30 -4.42 8.51 -4.64
N GLY A 31 -4.25 8.55 -3.31
CA GLY A 31 -3.00 9.03 -2.72
C GLY A 31 -1.80 8.14 -3.05
N HIS A 32 -2.01 6.82 -3.12
CA HIS A 32 -0.96 5.90 -3.58
C HIS A 32 -0.72 6.06 -5.09
N GLU A 33 -1.78 6.19 -5.88
CA GLU A 33 -1.69 6.45 -7.33
C GLU A 33 -0.86 7.70 -7.62
N LEU A 34 -1.13 8.81 -6.93
CA LEU A 34 -0.36 10.06 -7.07
C LEU A 34 1.12 9.88 -6.71
N LEU A 35 1.41 9.17 -5.60
CA LEU A 35 2.78 8.89 -5.19
C LEU A 35 3.52 8.05 -6.23
N ILE A 36 2.87 7.02 -6.76
CA ILE A 36 3.46 6.14 -7.78
C ILE A 36 3.67 6.90 -9.09
N THR A 37 2.73 7.75 -9.50
CA THR A 37 2.87 8.60 -10.69
C THR A 37 4.08 9.53 -10.57
N ALA A 38 4.22 10.19 -9.42
CA ALA A 38 5.38 11.04 -9.16
C ALA A 38 6.71 10.25 -9.17
N ALA A 39 6.70 9.01 -8.66
CA ALA A 39 7.87 8.14 -8.71
C ALA A 39 8.22 7.70 -10.15
N ILE A 40 7.23 7.46 -11.00
CA ILE A 40 7.45 7.16 -12.43
C ILE A 40 8.09 8.35 -13.14
N GLU A 41 7.57 9.56 -12.91
CA GLU A 41 8.12 10.80 -13.48
C GLU A 41 9.57 11.02 -13.01
N TRP A 42 9.80 10.94 -11.72
CA TRP A 42 11.15 11.06 -11.14
C TRP A 42 12.11 10.01 -11.71
N ARG A 43 11.66 8.75 -11.84
CA ARG A 43 12.47 7.66 -12.43
C ARG A 43 12.93 7.98 -13.84
N HIS A 44 12.04 8.52 -14.70
CA HIS A 44 12.38 8.85 -16.07
C HIS A 44 13.53 9.85 -16.16
N GLU A 45 13.62 10.78 -15.22
CA GLU A 45 14.63 11.83 -15.19
C GLU A 45 15.93 11.40 -14.49
N ASN A 46 15.81 10.64 -13.38
CA ASN A 46 16.91 10.42 -12.46
C ASN A 46 17.48 9.00 -12.47
N SER A 47 16.66 8.00 -12.83
CA SER A 47 17.07 6.58 -12.80
C SER A 47 16.36 5.76 -13.89
N PRO A 48 16.58 6.11 -15.19
CA PRO A 48 15.91 5.43 -16.29
C PRO A 48 16.30 3.95 -16.32
N GLY A 49 15.30 3.08 -16.45
CA GLY A 49 15.47 1.62 -16.43
C GLY A 49 15.39 0.94 -15.06
N SER A 50 15.40 1.69 -13.96
CA SER A 50 15.16 1.12 -12.64
C SER A 50 13.71 0.61 -12.54
N LYS A 51 13.53 -0.53 -11.86
CA LYS A 51 12.20 -1.06 -11.55
C LYS A 51 11.59 -0.29 -10.37
N ILE A 52 10.28 -0.13 -10.39
CA ILE A 52 9.53 0.35 -9.24
C ILE A 52 9.03 -0.86 -8.45
N ILE A 53 9.34 -0.90 -7.17
CA ILE A 53 8.98 -1.98 -6.27
C ILE A 53 7.87 -1.48 -5.34
N LEU A 54 6.67 -2.02 -5.50
CA LEU A 54 5.53 -1.72 -4.64
C LEU A 54 5.55 -2.71 -3.46
N ALA A 55 5.98 -2.24 -2.31
CA ALA A 55 6.15 -3.03 -1.11
C ALA A 55 4.90 -2.90 -0.21
N ILE A 56 4.14 -3.99 -0.09
CA ILE A 56 2.92 -4.07 0.72
C ILE A 56 3.29 -4.52 2.13
N GLY A 57 3.37 -3.58 3.07
CA GLY A 57 3.68 -3.86 4.47
C GLY A 57 2.55 -4.53 5.24
N SER A 58 2.86 -4.97 6.46
CA SER A 58 1.89 -5.55 7.41
C SER A 58 1.14 -6.77 6.84
N SER A 59 1.86 -7.67 6.11
CA SER A 59 1.21 -8.81 5.45
C SER A 59 0.66 -9.84 6.45
N ASN A 60 1.21 -9.89 7.65
CA ASN A 60 0.88 -10.83 8.71
C ASN A 60 -0.05 -10.26 9.80
N ARG A 61 -0.60 -9.08 9.59
CA ARG A 61 -1.53 -8.49 10.57
C ARG A 61 -2.91 -9.13 10.45
N PRO A 62 -3.58 -9.37 11.60
CA PRO A 62 -4.92 -9.92 11.60
C PRO A 62 -5.93 -8.93 11.01
N GLU A 63 -7.04 -9.47 10.51
CA GLU A 63 -8.15 -8.67 10.02
C GLU A 63 -8.79 -7.84 11.14
N THR A 64 -8.75 -6.54 10.94
CA THR A 64 -9.33 -5.52 11.85
C THR A 64 -9.84 -4.35 11.02
N LEU A 65 -10.53 -3.39 11.59
CA LEU A 65 -10.91 -2.15 10.88
C LEU A 65 -9.68 -1.39 10.35
N ARG A 66 -8.52 -1.53 10.99
CA ARG A 66 -7.26 -0.94 10.53
C ARG A 66 -6.65 -1.72 9.37
N ASN A 67 -6.86 -3.04 9.32
CA ASN A 67 -6.34 -3.95 8.30
C ASN A 67 -7.46 -4.87 7.79
N PRO A 68 -8.48 -4.34 7.11
CA PRO A 68 -9.65 -5.13 6.74
C PRO A 68 -9.41 -6.11 5.59
N TRP A 69 -8.32 -5.95 4.86
CA TRP A 69 -8.00 -6.79 3.69
C TRP A 69 -6.67 -7.51 3.87
N SER A 70 -6.62 -8.77 3.47
CA SER A 70 -5.42 -9.61 3.50
C SER A 70 -4.30 -9.06 2.61
N ALA A 71 -3.10 -9.62 2.73
CA ALA A 71 -1.98 -9.24 1.86
C ALA A 71 -2.27 -9.55 0.39
N GLU A 72 -2.89 -10.71 0.12
CA GLU A 72 -3.28 -11.17 -1.21
C GLU A 72 -4.33 -10.26 -1.83
N GLU A 73 -5.35 -9.87 -1.06
CA GLU A 73 -6.39 -8.96 -1.52
C GLU A 73 -5.82 -7.57 -1.86
N ARG A 74 -4.90 -7.07 -1.03
CA ARG A 74 -4.23 -5.78 -1.30
C ARG A 74 -3.32 -5.85 -2.52
N ARG A 75 -2.61 -6.96 -2.69
CA ARG A 75 -1.84 -7.25 -3.90
C ARG A 75 -2.74 -7.22 -5.13
N ALA A 76 -3.87 -7.91 -5.09
CA ALA A 76 -4.84 -7.94 -6.18
C ALA A 76 -5.46 -6.54 -6.46
N MET A 77 -5.64 -5.68 -5.45
CA MET A 77 -6.04 -4.28 -5.67
C MET A 77 -4.99 -3.50 -6.46
N VAL A 78 -3.70 -3.67 -6.10
CA VAL A 78 -2.59 -3.03 -6.81
C VAL A 78 -2.50 -3.56 -8.25
N GLU A 79 -2.59 -4.88 -8.44
CA GLU A 79 -2.58 -5.53 -9.75
C GLU A 79 -3.73 -5.03 -10.62
N ALA A 80 -4.95 -4.97 -10.10
CA ALA A 80 -6.11 -4.45 -10.86
C ALA A 80 -5.92 -2.99 -11.31
N TRP A 81 -5.27 -2.16 -10.49
CA TRP A 81 -4.93 -0.80 -10.88
C TRP A 81 -3.83 -0.75 -11.94
N VAL A 82 -2.76 -1.53 -11.78
CA VAL A 82 -1.64 -1.59 -12.73
C VAL A 82 -2.12 -2.09 -14.10
N GLU A 83 -2.92 -3.15 -14.13
CA GLU A 83 -3.48 -3.72 -15.36
C GLU A 83 -4.35 -2.72 -16.13
N SER A 84 -5.13 -1.91 -15.41
CA SER A 84 -5.98 -0.89 -16.04
C SER A 84 -5.19 0.23 -16.74
N GLY A 85 -3.93 0.42 -16.35
CA GLY A 85 -3.02 1.42 -16.92
C GLY A 85 -2.03 0.88 -17.96
N GLU A 86 -2.10 -0.41 -18.34
CA GLU A 86 -1.19 -1.08 -19.29
C GLU A 86 0.30 -0.97 -18.90
N LYS A 87 0.62 -0.95 -17.59
CA LYS A 87 1.97 -0.71 -17.06
C LYS A 87 2.58 -1.88 -16.30
N LEU A 88 2.10 -3.11 -16.52
CA LEU A 88 2.49 -4.31 -15.76
C LEU A 88 4.00 -4.56 -15.70
N GLU A 89 4.73 -4.29 -16.79
CA GLU A 89 6.17 -4.59 -16.88
C GLU A 89 7.05 -3.64 -16.04
N GLU A 90 6.51 -2.54 -15.56
CA GLU A 90 7.26 -1.52 -14.83
C GLU A 90 7.35 -1.80 -13.34
N PHE A 91 6.48 -2.66 -12.80
CA PHE A 91 6.34 -2.87 -11.37
C PHE A 91 6.74 -4.28 -10.93
N GLN A 92 7.35 -4.33 -9.74
CA GLN A 92 7.46 -5.55 -8.95
C GLN A 92 6.66 -5.36 -7.66
N ILE A 93 5.84 -6.34 -7.29
CA ILE A 93 5.00 -6.26 -6.10
C ILE A 93 5.50 -7.29 -5.09
N VAL A 94 5.86 -6.84 -3.90
CA VAL A 94 6.29 -7.69 -2.79
C VAL A 94 5.41 -7.44 -1.56
N THR A 95 5.26 -8.45 -0.73
CA THR A 95 4.52 -8.36 0.54
C THR A 95 5.48 -8.60 1.70
N ILE A 96 5.41 -7.77 2.73
CA ILE A 96 6.36 -7.74 3.85
C ILE A 96 5.60 -7.91 5.16
N PRO A 97 5.91 -8.94 5.96
CA PRO A 97 5.35 -9.08 7.30
C PRO A 97 5.96 -8.09 8.28
N ASP A 98 5.18 -7.62 9.25
CA ASP A 98 5.68 -6.84 10.37
C ASP A 98 6.45 -7.72 11.35
N ILE A 99 7.47 -7.11 12.00
CA ILE A 99 8.29 -7.78 13.04
C ILE A 99 8.16 -7.11 14.40
N ASP A 100 7.38 -6.02 14.54
CA ASP A 100 7.27 -5.21 15.76
C ASP A 100 8.62 -4.76 16.35
N ASP A 101 9.61 -4.57 15.50
CA ASP A 101 10.98 -4.17 15.83
C ASP A 101 11.45 -3.04 14.90
N PRO A 102 11.09 -1.77 15.19
CA PRO A 102 11.41 -0.65 14.31
C PRO A 102 12.91 -0.48 14.00
N PRO A 103 13.85 -0.69 14.95
CA PRO A 103 15.29 -0.60 14.66
C PRO A 103 15.77 -1.57 13.57
N ASN A 104 15.19 -2.76 13.51
CA ASN A 104 15.56 -3.82 12.55
C ASN A 104 14.63 -3.88 11.34
N TRP A 105 13.64 -2.97 11.25
CA TRP A 105 12.64 -3.01 10.20
C TRP A 105 13.23 -2.91 8.79
N VAL A 106 14.16 -1.97 8.54
CA VAL A 106 14.71 -1.78 7.19
C VAL A 106 15.49 -2.99 6.73
N SER A 107 16.39 -3.53 7.57
CA SER A 107 17.15 -4.74 7.23
C SER A 107 16.26 -5.97 7.05
N HIS A 108 15.14 -6.05 7.77
CA HIS A 108 14.13 -7.07 7.54
C HIS A 108 13.44 -6.87 6.17
N ALA A 109 13.01 -5.65 5.85
CA ALA A 109 12.31 -5.33 4.62
C ALA A 109 13.20 -5.53 3.36
N GLU A 110 14.51 -5.27 3.46
CA GLU A 110 15.48 -5.51 2.40
C GLU A 110 15.52 -6.96 1.92
N ARG A 111 15.20 -7.91 2.80
CA ARG A 111 15.10 -9.33 2.41
C ARG A 111 13.95 -9.60 1.43
N TYR A 112 12.98 -8.69 1.34
CA TYR A 112 11.80 -8.80 0.47
C TYR A 112 11.89 -7.91 -0.76
N HIS A 113 12.26 -6.65 -0.58
CA HIS A 113 12.30 -5.68 -1.69
C HIS A 113 13.69 -5.43 -2.26
N GLY A 114 14.71 -6.12 -1.71
CA GLY A 114 16.10 -5.88 -2.08
C GLY A 114 16.62 -4.59 -1.47
N GLY A 115 17.88 -4.31 -1.67
CA GLY A 115 18.43 -3.04 -1.22
C GLY A 115 19.96 -3.00 -1.25
N PRO A 116 20.55 -1.87 -0.85
CA PRO A 116 19.93 -0.55 -0.80
C PRO A 116 19.57 0.02 -2.18
N GLY A 117 18.60 0.92 -2.22
CA GLY A 117 18.11 1.60 -3.43
C GLY A 117 17.56 2.98 -3.09
N THR A 118 16.55 3.44 -3.82
CA THR A 118 15.87 4.72 -3.55
C THR A 118 14.51 4.45 -2.92
N LEU A 119 14.28 4.95 -1.70
CA LEU A 119 12.93 5.02 -1.15
C LEU A 119 12.23 6.26 -1.70
N PHE A 120 11.04 6.06 -2.30
CA PHE A 120 10.19 7.15 -2.73
C PHE A 120 8.94 7.19 -1.83
N THR A 121 8.80 8.25 -1.03
CA THR A 121 7.78 8.30 0.01
C THR A 121 7.21 9.71 0.21
N SER A 122 6.03 9.81 0.82
CA SER A 122 5.45 11.05 1.34
C SER A 122 5.38 11.06 2.87
N ASP A 123 5.94 10.04 3.51
CA ASP A 123 5.90 9.87 4.96
C ASP A 123 7.28 10.17 5.56
N SER A 124 7.34 11.14 6.47
CA SER A 124 8.59 11.62 7.05
C SER A 124 9.23 10.61 8.01
N GLU A 125 8.44 9.80 8.72
CA GLU A 125 8.98 8.80 9.65
C GLU A 125 9.64 7.66 8.87
N THR A 126 8.99 7.19 7.82
CA THR A 126 9.56 6.18 6.90
C THR A 126 10.81 6.73 6.19
N ALA A 127 10.78 8.00 5.76
CA ALA A 127 11.93 8.67 5.15
C ALA A 127 13.14 8.69 6.09
N GLU A 128 12.92 9.08 7.35
CA GLU A 128 13.98 9.13 8.37
C GLU A 128 14.54 7.73 8.67
N LEU A 129 13.66 6.73 8.78
CA LEU A 129 14.03 5.36 9.10
C LEU A 129 14.94 4.77 8.01
N TYR A 130 14.58 4.90 6.75
CA TYR A 130 15.37 4.41 5.63
C TYR A 130 16.66 5.20 5.43
N GLY A 131 16.61 6.53 5.57
CA GLY A 131 17.79 7.38 5.47
C GLY A 131 18.86 7.03 6.51
N LYS A 132 18.46 6.72 7.76
CA LYS A 132 19.38 6.24 8.80
C LYS A 132 20.04 4.90 8.46
N ASN A 133 19.43 4.12 7.59
CA ASN A 133 19.94 2.82 7.13
C ASN A 133 20.67 2.89 5.78
N GLY A 134 21.06 4.08 5.33
CA GLY A 134 21.91 4.29 4.16
C GLY A 134 21.18 4.25 2.82
N TRP A 135 19.85 4.41 2.80
CA TRP A 135 19.06 4.51 1.59
C TRP A 135 19.04 5.93 1.05
N ASP A 136 19.05 6.06 -0.27
CA ASP A 136 18.65 7.31 -0.90
C ASP A 136 17.15 7.52 -0.70
N VAL A 137 16.75 8.73 -0.30
CA VAL A 137 15.34 9.02 0.01
C VAL A 137 14.85 10.21 -0.80
N VAL A 138 13.80 9.99 -1.55
CA VAL A 138 13.03 11.05 -2.20
C VAL A 138 11.74 11.23 -1.41
N ASN A 139 11.68 12.28 -0.61
CA ASN A 139 10.48 12.63 0.16
C ASN A 139 9.67 13.66 -0.63
N THR A 140 8.54 13.21 -1.18
CA THR A 140 7.63 14.03 -1.98
C THR A 140 6.34 14.30 -1.22
N PRO A 141 6.08 15.54 -0.80
CA PRO A 141 4.83 15.89 -0.15
C PRO A 141 3.66 15.68 -1.13
N LEU A 142 2.63 14.96 -0.70
CA LEU A 142 1.41 14.78 -1.48
C LEU A 142 0.49 15.99 -1.30
N GLU A 143 0.06 16.58 -2.40
CA GLU A 143 -1.02 17.54 -2.40
C GLU A 143 -2.32 16.87 -1.89
N HIS A 144 -3.08 17.62 -1.10
CA HIS A 144 -4.34 17.12 -0.52
C HIS A 144 -4.21 15.83 0.32
N ARG A 145 -3.06 15.59 0.97
CA ARG A 145 -2.82 14.40 1.82
C ARG A 145 -4.00 14.11 2.77
N GLY A 146 -4.57 15.12 3.40
CA GLY A 146 -5.71 14.95 4.31
C GLY A 146 -6.95 14.31 3.68
N LYS A 147 -7.14 14.44 2.36
CA LYS A 147 -8.23 13.77 1.63
C LYS A 147 -7.97 12.26 1.44
N TYR A 148 -6.70 11.87 1.36
CA TYR A 148 -6.27 10.52 1.02
C TYR A 148 -5.68 9.77 2.23
N GLU A 149 -5.97 10.20 3.45
CA GLU A 149 -5.62 9.44 4.65
C GLU A 149 -6.36 8.09 4.67
N GLY A 150 -5.61 7.00 4.81
CA GLY A 150 -6.16 5.65 4.70
C GLY A 150 -7.34 5.38 5.64
N TRP A 151 -7.32 5.95 6.86
CA TRP A 151 -8.44 5.82 7.80
C TRP A 151 -9.72 6.51 7.28
N ARG A 152 -9.61 7.69 6.65
CA ARG A 152 -10.77 8.38 6.05
C ARG A 152 -11.34 7.60 4.87
N VAL A 153 -10.46 7.04 4.05
CA VAL A 153 -10.88 6.19 2.92
C VAL A 153 -11.63 4.96 3.43
N ARG A 154 -11.13 4.31 4.50
CA ARG A 154 -11.81 3.16 5.12
C ARG A 154 -13.14 3.54 5.75
N GLU A 155 -13.23 4.68 6.43
CA GLU A 155 -14.49 5.14 7.02
C GLU A 155 -15.55 5.40 5.94
N THR A 156 -15.18 6.07 4.83
CA THR A 156 -16.09 6.25 3.70
C THR A 156 -16.49 4.90 3.09
N SER A 157 -15.54 3.97 2.96
CA SER A 157 -15.83 2.62 2.47
C SER A 157 -16.78 1.86 3.41
N ARG A 158 -16.64 2.04 4.73
CA ARG A 158 -17.54 1.46 5.73
C ARG A 158 -18.97 2.01 5.62
N MET A 159 -19.12 3.32 5.41
CA MET A 159 -20.44 3.91 5.17
C MET A 159 -21.11 3.34 3.91
N MET A 160 -20.34 2.97 2.91
CA MET A 160 -20.83 2.37 1.67
C MET A 160 -21.00 0.84 1.75
N SER A 161 -20.59 0.19 2.84
CA SER A 161 -20.54 -1.28 2.97
C SER A 161 -21.90 -1.99 2.87
N THR A 162 -22.99 -1.31 3.21
CA THR A 162 -24.37 -1.82 3.16
C THR A 162 -25.16 -1.35 1.95
N ILE A 163 -24.56 -0.50 1.12
CA ILE A 163 -25.21 0.04 -0.09
C ILE A 163 -25.15 -1.01 -1.20
N THR A 164 -26.30 -1.34 -1.77
CA THR A 164 -26.42 -2.33 -2.85
C THR A 164 -26.39 -1.73 -4.26
N ASP A 165 -26.60 -0.42 -4.38
CA ASP A 165 -26.49 0.29 -5.64
C ASP A 165 -25.00 0.51 -5.97
N ILE A 166 -24.47 -0.28 -6.90
CA ILE A 166 -23.08 -0.23 -7.34
C ILE A 166 -22.76 1.13 -8.00
N GLY A 167 -23.72 1.77 -8.66
CA GLY A 167 -23.56 3.11 -9.24
C GLY A 167 -23.24 4.13 -8.14
N ALA A 168 -24.04 4.16 -7.09
CA ALA A 168 -23.81 5.02 -5.92
C ALA A 168 -22.48 4.72 -5.22
N VAL A 169 -22.11 3.43 -5.08
CA VAL A 169 -20.81 3.01 -4.52
C VAL A 169 -19.65 3.58 -5.34
N ARG A 170 -19.70 3.42 -6.67
CA ARG A 170 -18.65 3.94 -7.57
C ARG A 170 -18.55 5.47 -7.55
N GLU A 171 -19.68 6.16 -7.48
CA GLU A 171 -19.71 7.62 -7.43
C GLU A 171 -19.06 8.15 -6.16
N VAL A 172 -19.44 7.62 -5.00
CA VAL A 172 -18.92 8.08 -3.69
C VAL A 172 -17.46 7.69 -3.51
N LEU A 173 -17.12 6.40 -3.67
CA LEU A 173 -15.76 5.91 -3.47
C LEU A 173 -14.80 6.36 -4.57
N GLY A 174 -15.28 6.61 -5.77
CA GLY A 174 -14.49 7.12 -6.90
C GLY A 174 -13.83 8.48 -6.64
N ALA A 175 -14.27 9.21 -5.62
CA ALA A 175 -13.58 10.42 -5.17
C ALA A 175 -12.18 10.14 -4.59
N THR A 176 -11.96 8.96 -4.01
CA THR A 176 -10.73 8.61 -3.28
C THR A 176 -10.09 7.29 -3.70
N ILE A 177 -10.83 6.38 -4.30
CA ILE A 177 -10.36 5.05 -4.75
C ILE A 177 -10.44 4.96 -6.27
N PRO A 178 -9.43 4.41 -6.97
CA PRO A 178 -9.51 4.13 -8.40
C PRO A 178 -10.61 3.12 -8.73
N LEU A 179 -11.30 3.30 -9.87
CA LEU A 179 -12.42 2.45 -10.27
C LEU A 179 -12.08 0.94 -10.32
N PRO A 180 -10.94 0.50 -10.88
CA PRO A 180 -10.58 -0.92 -10.89
C PRO A 180 -10.50 -1.55 -9.50
N VAL A 181 -10.05 -0.77 -8.50
CA VAL A 181 -9.97 -1.21 -7.10
C VAL A 181 -11.37 -1.29 -6.49
N ILE A 182 -12.25 -0.34 -6.79
CA ILE A 182 -13.65 -0.39 -6.34
C ILE A 182 -14.33 -1.65 -6.91
N ASP A 183 -14.15 -1.91 -8.19
CA ASP A 183 -14.76 -3.06 -8.87
C ASP A 183 -14.23 -4.40 -8.31
N TYR A 184 -12.93 -4.45 -7.98
CA TYR A 184 -12.35 -5.57 -7.28
C TYR A 184 -13.00 -5.77 -5.89
N LEU A 185 -13.09 -4.72 -5.08
CA LEU A 185 -13.68 -4.78 -3.74
C LEU A 185 -15.16 -5.19 -3.76
N VAL A 186 -15.93 -4.71 -4.74
CA VAL A 186 -17.33 -5.12 -4.93
C VAL A 186 -17.40 -6.61 -5.30
N ARG A 187 -16.55 -7.07 -6.21
CA ARG A 187 -16.53 -8.46 -6.69
C ARG A 187 -16.25 -9.48 -5.58
N ILE A 188 -15.38 -9.13 -4.62
CA ILE A 188 -15.01 -10.03 -3.51
C ILE A 188 -15.86 -9.83 -2.26
N ASP A 189 -16.92 -9.02 -2.31
CA ASP A 189 -17.68 -8.57 -1.14
C ASP A 189 -16.81 -7.86 -0.06
N GLY A 190 -15.65 -7.37 -0.43
CA GLY A 190 -14.66 -6.77 0.46
C GLY A 190 -15.15 -5.52 1.18
N LEU A 191 -16.10 -4.77 0.59
CA LEU A 191 -16.74 -3.63 1.27
C LEU A 191 -17.70 -4.10 2.35
N LYS A 192 -18.48 -5.16 2.10
CA LYS A 192 -19.45 -5.70 3.07
C LYS A 192 -18.77 -6.18 4.35
N ARG A 193 -17.54 -6.68 4.25
CA ARG A 193 -16.73 -7.09 5.40
C ARG A 193 -16.60 -5.99 6.45
N LEU A 194 -16.49 -4.73 6.02
CA LEU A 194 -16.35 -3.58 6.93
C LEU A 194 -17.54 -3.38 7.87
N ALA A 195 -18.74 -3.85 7.48
CA ALA A 195 -19.92 -3.80 8.32
C ALA A 195 -19.86 -4.78 9.51
N PHE A 196 -19.06 -5.84 9.39
CA PHE A 196 -18.95 -6.92 10.38
C PHE A 196 -17.69 -6.84 11.23
N LEU A 197 -16.71 -6.05 10.82
CA LEU A 197 -15.53 -5.79 11.63
C LEU A 197 -15.92 -4.89 12.79
N GLY A 198 -15.78 -5.39 14.02
CA GLY A 198 -16.22 -4.72 15.24
C GLY A 198 -15.60 -3.32 15.43
N GLU A 199 -16.22 -2.52 16.28
CA GLU A 199 -15.84 -1.14 16.60
C GLU A 199 -14.53 -1.05 17.42
N GLY A 200 -13.45 -1.56 16.91
CA GLY A 200 -12.13 -1.18 17.36
C GLY A 200 -11.78 0.14 16.68
N GLY A 201 -12.12 1.28 17.32
CA GLY A 201 -11.83 2.59 16.77
C GLY A 201 -10.36 2.70 16.37
N GLU A 202 -10.07 3.22 15.17
CA GLU A 202 -8.70 3.55 14.81
C GLU A 202 -8.24 4.69 15.73
N PRO A 203 -7.08 4.55 16.40
CA PRO A 203 -6.53 5.70 17.10
C PRO A 203 -6.27 6.80 16.06
N VAL A 204 -6.85 7.96 16.31
CA VAL A 204 -6.55 9.18 15.56
C VAL A 204 -5.12 9.53 15.92
N GLY A 205 -4.19 9.28 15.01
CA GLY A 205 -2.81 9.64 15.15
C GLY A 205 -2.41 10.61 14.06
#